data_70807ec63b8fd80d7515b229f93b9860
#
_entry.id   70807ec63b8fd80d7515b229f93b9860
#
_cell.length_a   1.000
_cell.length_b   1.000
_cell.length_c   1.000
_cell.angle_alpha   90.00
_cell.angle_beta   90.00
_cell.angle_gamma   90.00
#
_symmetry.space_group_name_H-M   'P 1'
#
loop_
_entity.id
_entity.type
_entity.pdbx_description
1 polymer ?
#
loop_
_entity_poly.entity_id
_entity_poly.type
_entity_poly.pdbx_seq_one_letter_code
_entity_poly.pdbx_strand_id
1 'polypeptide(L)'
;MKEEIQQKEAQGYVTPYEFKGKLPLRQAIPLGLQHVLAMFVGNLTPILIITSACAAGGGAEEFAQIQVALLQNAMLVAGIVTLVQLFSIGPIGGQVPIIMGTSSGFIGVFQSVNQIMGGGILSYGAIMGASIVGGLFETVLGAFLKPLRRFFPAVVTGTVVMSIGLSLISVGVGSFGGGTSAKDYGSLENLLIALVVMVIILICKHGAKGMASSSCILIGIVCGYIICAILPLFLSTTGVTADGVEYTKAWVLNWNKVAEAPWFAVPQLMPVKPVFDLRAILPVAVMFIVTAVETVGDISGVTEGGMDREATDKELSGGIICDGLGSTFAAFFGVLPNTSFSQNVGLVTMTKIVNRTALAFGAVFLVLCGLLPKLAALVSIMPQSVLGGAAVIMFSSIVMSGIQLITSDKLTSRNMTIVSVALGLGYGMGSNTAVLAGLPQLVQLIFGGSGIVPAAFVAILLNVLLPKDKPVEAVQTAEK
;
A
#
# COMPACT_ATOMS: atom_id res chain seq x y z
N MET A 1 6.32 -16.32 -35.38
CA MET A 1 5.88 -16.54 -33.99
C MET A 1 6.27 -17.94 -33.46
N LYS A 2 5.92 -19.08 -34.08
CA LYS A 2 6.36 -20.41 -33.63
C LYS A 2 7.89 -20.61 -33.76
N GLU A 3 8.50 -20.18 -34.87
CA GLU A 3 9.97 -20.24 -35.07
C GLU A 3 10.75 -19.34 -34.11
N GLU A 4 10.23 -18.15 -33.77
CA GLU A 4 10.84 -17.27 -32.75
C GLU A 4 10.75 -17.87 -31.34
N ILE A 5 9.68 -18.59 -31.02
CA ILE A 5 9.53 -19.31 -29.75
C ILE A 5 10.54 -20.44 -29.68
N GLN A 6 10.66 -21.25 -30.74
CA GLN A 6 11.65 -22.34 -30.81
C GLN A 6 13.11 -21.86 -30.77
N GLN A 7 13.42 -20.71 -31.40
CA GLN A 7 14.75 -20.12 -31.29
C GLN A 7 15.07 -19.59 -29.89
N LYS A 8 14.07 -19.08 -29.16
CA LYS A 8 14.24 -18.62 -27.77
C LYS A 8 14.40 -19.79 -26.80
N GLU A 9 13.66 -20.87 -26.97
CA GLU A 9 13.80 -22.10 -26.19
C GLU A 9 15.20 -22.75 -26.41
N ALA A 10 15.72 -22.73 -27.62
CA ALA A 10 17.07 -23.20 -27.93
C ALA A 10 18.18 -22.36 -27.25
N GLN A 11 17.89 -21.13 -26.85
CA GLN A 11 18.79 -20.25 -26.09
C GLN A 11 18.57 -20.33 -24.56
N GLY A 12 17.71 -21.23 -24.05
CA GLY A 12 17.40 -21.38 -22.63
C GLY A 12 16.55 -20.26 -22.05
N TYR A 13 15.84 -19.48 -22.88
CA TYR A 13 14.85 -18.48 -22.45
C TYR A 13 13.47 -19.12 -22.28
N VAL A 14 12.74 -18.60 -21.28
CA VAL A 14 11.35 -19.00 -20.97
C VAL A 14 10.35 -17.91 -21.39
N THR A 15 9.06 -18.23 -21.28
CA THR A 15 7.98 -17.25 -21.50
C THR A 15 7.75 -16.36 -20.26
N PRO A 16 7.14 -15.16 -20.40
CA PRO A 16 6.77 -14.33 -19.26
C PRO A 16 5.76 -14.96 -18.29
N TYR A 17 5.09 -16.03 -18.74
CA TYR A 17 4.07 -16.76 -18.01
C TYR A 17 4.61 -17.89 -17.14
N GLU A 18 5.93 -18.11 -17.17
CA GLU A 18 6.64 -19.09 -16.33
C GLU A 18 7.38 -18.35 -15.21
N PHE A 19 7.13 -18.77 -13.95
CA PHE A 19 7.74 -18.10 -12.79
C PHE A 19 9.26 -18.20 -12.78
N LYS A 20 9.83 -19.38 -13.06
CA LYS A 20 11.27 -19.65 -13.05
C LYS A 20 11.83 -19.64 -14.47
N GLY A 21 13.02 -19.10 -14.62
CA GLY A 21 13.76 -19.05 -15.87
C GLY A 21 14.15 -17.64 -16.26
N LYS A 22 15.02 -17.52 -17.27
CA LYS A 22 15.54 -16.23 -17.75
C LYS A 22 14.67 -15.70 -18.88
N LEU A 23 14.40 -14.41 -18.88
CA LEU A 23 13.80 -13.69 -20.00
C LEU A 23 14.86 -12.85 -20.72
N PRO A 24 14.73 -12.64 -22.06
CA PRO A 24 15.55 -11.64 -22.76
C PRO A 24 15.37 -10.26 -22.13
N LEU A 25 16.46 -9.51 -21.94
CA LEU A 25 16.43 -8.17 -21.32
C LEU A 25 15.42 -7.23 -21.97
N ARG A 26 15.28 -7.30 -23.31
CA ARG A 26 14.31 -6.49 -24.06
C ARG A 26 12.85 -6.71 -23.65
N GLN A 27 12.53 -7.88 -23.07
CA GLN A 27 11.19 -8.22 -22.58
C GLN A 27 11.13 -8.04 -21.05
N ALA A 28 12.16 -8.47 -20.32
CA ALA A 28 12.17 -8.43 -18.88
C ALA A 28 12.09 -7.01 -18.33
N ILE A 29 12.84 -6.06 -18.90
CA ILE A 29 12.87 -4.67 -18.42
C ILE A 29 11.50 -3.98 -18.55
N PRO A 30 10.84 -3.92 -19.73
CA PRO A 30 9.52 -3.29 -19.83
C PRO A 30 8.47 -3.94 -18.95
N LEU A 31 8.47 -5.27 -18.83
CA LEU A 31 7.51 -5.98 -17.99
C LEU A 31 7.75 -5.71 -16.50
N GLY A 32 9.01 -5.71 -16.04
CA GLY A 32 9.33 -5.33 -14.67
C GLY A 32 8.99 -3.88 -14.34
N LEU A 33 9.29 -2.95 -15.25
CA LEU A 33 8.91 -1.55 -15.11
C LEU A 33 7.39 -1.37 -15.04
N GLN A 34 6.61 -2.11 -15.83
CA GLN A 34 5.15 -2.08 -15.78
C GLN A 34 4.61 -2.33 -14.36
N HIS A 35 5.14 -3.35 -13.68
CA HIS A 35 4.74 -3.70 -12.32
C HIS A 35 5.15 -2.63 -11.30
N VAL A 36 6.37 -2.13 -11.41
CA VAL A 36 6.89 -1.10 -10.48
C VAL A 36 6.19 0.24 -10.68
N LEU A 37 5.97 0.68 -11.92
CA LEU A 37 5.28 1.94 -12.20
C LEU A 37 3.82 1.92 -11.72
N ALA A 38 3.19 0.76 -11.71
CA ALA A 38 1.83 0.61 -11.16
C ALA A 38 1.77 0.85 -9.64
N MET A 39 2.82 0.50 -8.89
CA MET A 39 2.89 0.65 -7.44
C MET A 39 3.72 1.85 -6.95
N PHE A 40 4.48 2.49 -7.82
CA PHE A 40 5.49 3.51 -7.48
C PHE A 40 4.93 4.60 -6.56
N VAL A 41 3.81 5.17 -6.95
CA VAL A 41 3.14 6.23 -6.17
C VAL A 41 2.55 5.66 -4.88
N GLY A 42 1.93 4.49 -4.95
CA GLY A 42 1.35 3.82 -3.77
C GLY A 42 2.38 3.55 -2.69
N ASN A 43 3.61 3.23 -3.07
CA ASN A 43 4.73 3.03 -2.14
C ASN A 43 5.14 4.32 -1.39
N LEU A 44 5.01 5.48 -2.00
CA LEU A 44 5.45 6.76 -1.44
C LEU A 44 4.34 7.53 -0.73
N THR A 45 3.09 7.32 -1.13
CA THR A 45 1.90 7.99 -0.59
C THR A 45 1.76 7.89 0.93
N PRO A 46 1.89 6.71 1.58
CA PRO A 46 1.73 6.60 3.03
C PRO A 46 2.74 7.47 3.79
N ILE A 47 3.99 7.56 3.30
CA ILE A 47 5.02 8.38 3.91
C ILE A 47 4.66 9.86 3.83
N LEU A 48 4.20 10.32 2.66
CA LEU A 48 3.77 11.72 2.49
C LEU A 48 2.60 12.07 3.42
N ILE A 49 1.62 11.18 3.55
CA ILE A 49 0.46 11.37 4.42
C ILE A 49 0.88 11.43 5.90
N ILE A 50 1.67 10.47 6.35
CA ILE A 50 2.03 10.37 7.77
C ILE A 50 3.04 11.44 8.17
N THR A 51 4.04 11.76 7.34
CA THR A 51 4.96 12.86 7.62
C THR A 51 4.23 14.20 7.66
N SER A 52 3.27 14.44 6.78
CA SER A 52 2.43 15.65 6.82
C SER A 52 1.58 15.71 8.08
N ALA A 53 0.97 14.59 8.50
CA ALA A 53 0.17 14.52 9.71
C ALA A 53 1.02 14.75 10.98
N CYS A 54 2.21 14.17 11.06
CA CYS A 54 3.14 14.38 12.17
C CYS A 54 3.64 15.83 12.20
N ALA A 55 4.01 16.39 11.05
CA ALA A 55 4.48 17.77 10.92
C ALA A 55 3.44 18.81 11.37
N ALA A 56 2.15 18.55 11.16
CA ALA A 56 1.07 19.40 11.62
C ALA A 56 0.99 19.53 13.15
N GLY A 57 1.45 18.50 13.88
CA GLY A 57 1.57 18.53 15.35
C GLY A 57 2.87 19.14 15.88
N GLY A 58 3.79 19.57 14.99
CA GLY A 58 5.08 20.17 15.31
C GLY A 58 6.23 19.58 14.50
N GLY A 59 7.37 20.30 14.44
CA GLY A 59 8.58 19.81 13.75
C GLY A 59 8.51 19.87 12.23
N ALA A 60 7.74 20.79 11.65
CA ALA A 60 7.60 20.93 10.19
C ALA A 60 8.95 21.13 9.48
N GLU A 61 9.87 21.89 10.08
CA GLU A 61 11.23 22.07 9.53
C GLU A 61 12.06 20.78 9.56
N GLU A 62 11.97 20.00 10.64
CA GLU A 62 12.65 18.72 10.78
C GLU A 62 12.15 17.74 9.71
N PHE A 63 10.82 17.64 9.53
CA PHE A 63 10.25 16.80 8.46
C PHE A 63 10.62 17.29 7.06
N ALA A 64 10.71 18.60 6.83
CA ALA A 64 11.16 19.15 5.55
C ALA A 64 12.59 18.70 5.21
N GLN A 65 13.45 18.55 6.20
CA GLN A 65 14.84 18.08 6.04
C GLN A 65 14.92 16.58 5.76
N ILE A 66 14.17 15.76 6.49
CA ILE A 66 14.28 14.28 6.40
C ILE A 66 13.37 13.65 5.36
N GLN A 67 12.30 14.31 4.92
CA GLN A 67 11.28 13.74 4.03
C GLN A 67 11.86 13.16 2.73
N VAL A 68 12.85 13.84 2.13
CA VAL A 68 13.53 13.35 0.92
C VAL A 68 14.25 12.04 1.21
N ALA A 69 14.94 11.95 2.36
CA ALA A 69 15.63 10.73 2.77
C ALA A 69 14.65 9.58 3.06
N LEU A 70 13.50 9.86 3.68
CA LEU A 70 12.46 8.86 3.93
C LEU A 70 11.88 8.30 2.62
N LEU A 71 11.60 9.15 1.64
CA LEU A 71 11.10 8.73 0.32
C LEU A 71 12.16 7.96 -0.47
N GLN A 72 13.42 8.38 -0.39
CA GLN A 72 14.56 7.68 -0.97
C GLN A 72 14.68 6.26 -0.37
N ASN A 73 14.67 6.17 0.94
CA ASN A 73 14.75 4.91 1.67
C ASN A 73 13.58 3.98 1.34
N ALA A 74 12.37 4.51 1.17
CA ALA A 74 11.20 3.71 0.81
C ALA A 74 11.34 2.99 -0.54
N MET A 75 11.91 3.68 -1.54
CA MET A 75 12.18 3.05 -2.84
C MET A 75 13.23 1.95 -2.71
N LEU A 76 14.32 2.21 -1.97
CA LEU A 76 15.37 1.22 -1.70
C LEU A 76 14.81 -0.02 -1.02
N VAL A 77 14.11 0.17 0.10
CA VAL A 77 13.55 -0.92 0.91
C VAL A 77 12.57 -1.75 0.11
N ALA A 78 11.63 -1.11 -0.60
CA ALA A 78 10.67 -1.81 -1.45
C ALA A 78 11.37 -2.70 -2.49
N GLY A 79 12.43 -2.20 -3.13
CA GLY A 79 13.21 -2.96 -4.09
C GLY A 79 13.93 -4.16 -3.44
N ILE A 80 14.62 -3.96 -2.31
CA ILE A 80 15.35 -5.03 -1.60
C ILE A 80 14.38 -6.10 -1.10
N VAL A 81 13.29 -5.72 -0.43
CA VAL A 81 12.32 -6.67 0.11
C VAL A 81 11.62 -7.43 -1.01
N THR A 82 11.33 -6.78 -2.15
CA THR A 82 10.81 -7.46 -3.35
C THR A 82 11.79 -8.53 -3.86
N LEU A 83 13.09 -8.24 -3.94
CA LEU A 83 14.08 -9.23 -4.35
C LEU A 83 14.12 -10.41 -3.39
N VAL A 84 14.07 -10.18 -2.08
CA VAL A 84 14.00 -11.25 -1.07
C VAL A 84 12.72 -12.07 -1.24
N GLN A 85 11.58 -11.44 -1.50
CA GLN A 85 10.31 -12.14 -1.74
C GLN A 85 10.35 -13.05 -2.98
N LEU A 86 10.99 -12.59 -4.07
CA LEU A 86 11.09 -13.32 -5.34
C LEU A 86 12.09 -14.50 -5.30
N PHE A 87 13.23 -14.33 -4.61
CA PHE A 87 14.34 -15.30 -4.65
C PHE A 87 14.50 -16.09 -3.36
N SER A 88 13.93 -15.65 -2.26
CA SER A 88 14.03 -16.15 -0.89
C SER A 88 15.46 -16.24 -0.34
N ILE A 89 15.60 -16.04 0.95
CA ILE A 89 16.83 -16.25 1.72
C ILE A 89 16.49 -17.20 2.88
N GLY A 90 16.76 -18.49 2.71
CA GLY A 90 16.34 -19.51 3.65
C GLY A 90 14.81 -19.59 3.78
N PRO A 91 14.23 -19.34 4.98
CA PRO A 91 12.77 -19.33 5.17
C PRO A 91 12.11 -17.99 4.80
N ILE A 92 12.89 -16.95 4.50
CA ILE A 92 12.40 -15.59 4.23
C ILE A 92 12.10 -15.47 2.75
N GLY A 93 10.85 -15.15 2.39
CA GLY A 93 10.40 -15.00 1.00
C GLY A 93 9.56 -16.19 0.49
N GLY A 94 8.41 -15.86 -0.11
CA GLY A 94 7.45 -16.86 -0.60
C GLY A 94 7.80 -17.46 -1.96
N GLN A 95 8.74 -16.88 -2.73
CA GLN A 95 9.00 -17.24 -4.14
C GLN A 95 7.72 -17.15 -5.00
N VAL A 96 7.02 -16.06 -4.88
CA VAL A 96 5.78 -15.76 -5.60
C VAL A 96 5.92 -14.44 -6.36
N PRO A 97 5.14 -14.22 -7.44
CA PRO A 97 5.25 -13.01 -8.27
C PRO A 97 4.58 -11.79 -7.62
N ILE A 98 5.08 -11.37 -6.46
CA ILE A 98 4.58 -10.23 -5.69
C ILE A 98 5.65 -9.12 -5.63
N ILE A 99 5.21 -7.89 -5.76
CA ILE A 99 6.01 -6.70 -5.47
C ILE A 99 5.68 -6.24 -4.04
N MET A 100 6.72 -5.88 -3.30
CA MET A 100 6.63 -5.40 -1.93
C MET A 100 6.77 -3.89 -1.89
N GLY A 101 6.10 -3.24 -0.97
CA GLY A 101 6.23 -1.78 -0.79
C GLY A 101 5.59 -1.30 0.50
N THR A 102 5.64 0.00 0.76
CA THR A 102 5.11 0.62 1.96
C THR A 102 3.60 0.39 2.08
N SER A 103 3.17 -0.17 3.19
CA SER A 103 1.76 -0.50 3.44
C SER A 103 0.90 0.74 3.65
N SER A 104 -0.15 0.87 2.87
CA SER A 104 -1.19 1.87 3.10
C SER A 104 -2.13 1.50 4.26
N GLY A 105 -2.24 0.23 4.62
CA GLY A 105 -3.13 -0.26 5.67
C GLY A 105 -2.84 0.35 7.03
N PHE A 106 -1.58 0.69 7.31
CA PHE A 106 -1.17 1.31 8.58
C PHE A 106 -1.53 2.79 8.72
N ILE A 107 -1.95 3.49 7.65
CA ILE A 107 -2.19 4.95 7.70
C ILE A 107 -3.13 5.32 8.84
N GLY A 108 -4.27 4.64 8.97
CA GLY A 108 -5.26 4.94 10.01
C GLY A 108 -4.72 4.76 11.43
N VAL A 109 -4.04 3.63 11.69
CA VAL A 109 -3.42 3.35 12.99
C VAL A 109 -2.31 4.36 13.29
N PHE A 110 -1.49 4.74 12.32
CA PHE A 110 -0.42 5.72 12.52
C PHE A 110 -0.96 7.14 12.75
N GLN A 111 -2.06 7.53 12.11
CA GLN A 111 -2.74 8.79 12.43
C GLN A 111 -3.24 8.79 13.89
N SER A 112 -3.76 7.67 14.37
CA SER A 112 -4.16 7.51 15.77
C SER A 112 -2.98 7.59 16.73
N VAL A 113 -1.87 6.89 16.43
CA VAL A 113 -0.62 7.00 17.19
C VAL A 113 -0.12 8.43 17.22
N ASN A 114 -0.18 9.12 16.08
CA ASN A 114 0.21 10.54 15.99
C ASN A 114 -0.63 11.44 16.92
N GLN A 115 -1.93 11.23 16.99
CA GLN A 115 -2.82 11.96 17.90
C GLN A 115 -2.50 11.67 19.38
N ILE A 116 -2.28 10.38 19.72
CA ILE A 116 -1.97 9.94 21.09
C ILE A 116 -0.62 10.49 21.56
N MET A 117 0.36 10.56 20.67
CA MET A 117 1.74 11.00 20.98
C MET A 117 1.90 12.53 20.88
N GLY A 118 0.91 13.27 20.38
CA GLY A 118 0.93 14.74 20.30
C GLY A 118 1.62 15.31 19.07
N GLY A 119 1.91 14.51 18.06
CA GLY A 119 2.53 14.97 16.81
C GLY A 119 4.06 15.05 16.86
N GLY A 120 4.63 15.60 15.79
CA GLY A 120 6.07 15.84 15.68
C GLY A 120 6.93 14.61 15.45
N ILE A 121 8.26 14.82 15.55
CA ILE A 121 9.27 13.78 15.32
C ILE A 121 9.19 12.65 16.36
N LEU A 122 8.73 12.94 17.57
CA LEU A 122 8.51 11.96 18.64
C LEU A 122 7.43 10.95 18.25
N SER A 123 6.32 11.42 17.69
CA SER A 123 5.26 10.55 17.16
C SER A 123 5.76 9.64 16.06
N TYR A 124 6.53 10.19 15.12
CA TYR A 124 7.12 9.40 14.05
C TYR A 124 8.13 8.37 14.59
N GLY A 125 8.92 8.74 15.59
CA GLY A 125 9.81 7.83 16.31
C GLY A 125 9.06 6.69 17.00
N ALA A 126 7.90 6.97 17.61
CA ALA A 126 7.04 5.96 18.23
C ALA A 126 6.43 5.01 17.17
N ILE A 127 6.07 5.52 15.99
CA ILE A 127 5.66 4.71 14.84
C ILE A 127 6.81 3.76 14.43
N MET A 128 8.04 4.25 14.33
CA MET A 128 9.21 3.40 14.00
C MET A 128 9.44 2.32 15.04
N GLY A 129 9.44 2.67 16.34
CA GLY A 129 9.60 1.70 17.42
C GLY A 129 8.50 0.64 17.43
N ALA A 130 7.26 1.04 17.23
CA ALA A 130 6.12 0.14 17.11
C ALA A 130 6.21 -0.76 15.88
N SER A 131 6.70 -0.24 14.74
CA SER A 131 6.90 -1.00 13.51
C SER A 131 7.99 -2.06 13.64
N ILE A 132 9.07 -1.78 14.38
CA ILE A 132 10.12 -2.78 14.68
C ILE A 132 9.51 -3.95 15.48
N VAL A 133 8.81 -3.66 16.56
CA VAL A 133 8.21 -4.69 17.44
C VAL A 133 7.12 -5.46 16.70
N GLY A 134 6.24 -4.76 15.99
CA GLY A 134 5.15 -5.36 15.22
C GLY A 134 5.65 -6.23 14.06
N GLY A 135 6.70 -5.81 13.33
CA GLY A 135 7.29 -6.61 12.26
C GLY A 135 7.95 -7.88 12.76
N LEU A 136 8.64 -7.84 13.92
CA LEU A 136 9.15 -9.04 14.58
C LEU A 136 8.01 -9.96 15.02
N PHE A 137 6.92 -9.42 15.53
CA PHE A 137 5.73 -10.16 15.89
C PHE A 137 5.11 -10.84 14.67
N GLU A 138 4.95 -10.15 13.54
CA GLU A 138 4.45 -10.72 12.29
C GLU A 138 5.38 -11.82 11.76
N THR A 139 6.69 -11.66 11.89
CA THR A 139 7.67 -12.71 11.54
C THR A 139 7.40 -14.00 12.30
N VAL A 140 7.13 -13.89 13.61
CA VAL A 140 6.75 -15.05 14.45
C VAL A 140 5.42 -15.64 13.99
N LEU A 141 4.41 -14.81 13.69
CA LEU A 141 3.13 -15.28 13.13
C LEU A 141 3.33 -16.07 11.84
N GLY A 142 4.19 -15.60 10.94
CA GLY A 142 4.52 -16.27 9.70
C GLY A 142 5.14 -17.65 9.92
N ALA A 143 6.02 -17.79 10.90
CA ALA A 143 6.63 -19.07 11.26
C ALA A 143 5.59 -20.08 11.79
N PHE A 144 4.53 -19.61 12.44
CA PHE A 144 3.43 -20.41 12.99
C PHE A 144 2.14 -20.37 12.14
N LEU A 145 2.24 -20.02 10.85
CA LEU A 145 1.06 -19.83 10.00
C LEU A 145 0.20 -21.09 9.83
N LYS A 146 0.82 -22.27 9.72
CA LYS A 146 0.11 -23.53 9.40
C LYS A 146 -1.15 -23.77 10.24
N PRO A 147 -1.13 -23.66 11.59
CA PRO A 147 -2.35 -23.79 12.40
C PRO A 147 -3.30 -22.59 12.25
N LEU A 148 -2.81 -21.43 11.83
CA LEU A 148 -3.60 -20.19 11.71
C LEU A 148 -4.33 -20.06 10.37
N ARG A 149 -3.86 -20.73 9.30
CA ARG A 149 -4.44 -20.66 7.94
C ARG A 149 -5.96 -20.88 7.91
N ARG A 150 -6.47 -21.76 8.78
CA ARG A 150 -7.92 -22.07 8.87
C ARG A 150 -8.79 -20.86 9.25
N PHE A 151 -8.19 -19.82 9.83
CA PHE A 151 -8.90 -18.60 10.23
C PHE A 151 -8.97 -17.56 9.10
N PHE A 152 -8.23 -17.77 8.01
CA PHE A 152 -8.03 -16.82 6.91
C PHE A 152 -8.52 -17.36 5.54
N PRO A 153 -9.79 -17.83 5.42
CA PRO A 153 -10.36 -18.15 4.12
C PRO A 153 -10.54 -16.87 3.29
N ALA A 154 -10.74 -16.99 1.98
CA ALA A 154 -10.84 -15.87 1.04
C ALA A 154 -11.90 -14.84 1.45
N VAL A 155 -13.02 -15.26 2.04
CA VAL A 155 -14.05 -14.34 2.56
C VAL A 155 -13.51 -13.44 3.69
N VAL A 156 -12.66 -13.96 4.58
CA VAL A 156 -12.06 -13.17 5.67
C VAL A 156 -10.99 -12.24 5.13
N THR A 157 -10.05 -12.77 4.34
CA THR A 157 -8.96 -11.97 3.75
C THR A 157 -9.51 -10.87 2.85
N GLY A 158 -10.48 -11.18 1.99
CA GLY A 158 -11.15 -10.20 1.13
C GLY A 158 -11.91 -9.12 1.91
N THR A 159 -12.58 -9.49 3.01
CA THR A 159 -13.25 -8.51 3.90
C THR A 159 -12.26 -7.56 4.53
N VAL A 160 -11.09 -8.06 4.97
CA VAL A 160 -10.01 -7.25 5.54
C VAL A 160 -9.46 -6.29 4.49
N VAL A 161 -9.07 -6.78 3.30
CA VAL A 161 -8.57 -5.94 2.20
C VAL A 161 -9.59 -4.88 1.80
N MET A 162 -10.87 -5.25 1.68
CA MET A 162 -11.93 -4.29 1.38
C MET A 162 -12.07 -3.22 2.47
N SER A 163 -11.96 -3.60 3.75
CA SER A 163 -12.04 -2.63 4.87
C SER A 163 -10.86 -1.65 4.88
N ILE A 164 -9.66 -2.10 4.49
CA ILE A 164 -8.48 -1.24 4.29
C ILE A 164 -8.80 -0.17 3.24
N GLY A 165 -9.23 -0.60 2.05
CA GLY A 165 -9.56 0.32 0.97
C GLY A 165 -10.63 1.34 1.36
N LEU A 166 -11.74 0.89 1.97
CA LEU A 166 -12.83 1.77 2.43
C LEU A 166 -12.36 2.80 3.46
N SER A 167 -11.54 2.38 4.44
CA SER A 167 -11.01 3.28 5.46
C SER A 167 -10.08 4.34 4.88
N LEU A 168 -9.36 4.02 3.82
CA LEU A 168 -8.41 4.92 3.17
C LEU A 168 -9.06 5.90 2.18
N ILE A 169 -10.28 5.64 1.70
CA ILE A 169 -10.99 6.57 0.79
C ILE A 169 -11.14 7.95 1.44
N SER A 170 -11.50 8.03 2.72
CA SER A 170 -11.63 9.31 3.44
C SER A 170 -10.31 10.08 3.52
N VAL A 171 -9.19 9.37 3.70
CA VAL A 171 -7.83 9.96 3.68
C VAL A 171 -7.50 10.49 2.27
N GLY A 172 -7.83 9.71 1.24
CA GLY A 172 -7.68 10.13 -0.17
C GLY A 172 -8.48 11.38 -0.49
N VAL A 173 -9.73 11.47 -0.03
CA VAL A 173 -10.59 12.65 -0.19
C VAL A 173 -10.05 13.85 0.60
N GLY A 174 -9.46 13.64 1.78
CA GLY A 174 -8.76 14.69 2.53
C GLY A 174 -7.59 15.29 1.72
N SER A 175 -6.80 14.44 1.07
CA SER A 175 -5.74 14.90 0.16
C SER A 175 -6.30 15.54 -1.11
N PHE A 176 -7.43 15.04 -1.65
CA PHE A 176 -8.14 15.62 -2.80
C PHE A 176 -8.53 17.09 -2.58
N GLY A 177 -8.90 17.44 -1.35
CA GLY A 177 -9.15 18.84 -0.94
C GLY A 177 -7.91 19.71 -0.77
N GLY A 178 -6.70 19.19 -1.00
CA GLY A 178 -5.44 19.93 -0.81
C GLY A 178 -4.70 19.60 0.49
N GLY A 179 -5.22 18.63 1.28
CA GLY A 179 -4.69 18.23 2.58
C GLY A 179 -5.37 18.95 3.75
N THR A 180 -5.83 18.17 4.72
CA THR A 180 -6.66 18.66 5.86
C THR A 180 -5.97 19.73 6.73
N SER A 181 -4.64 19.84 6.67
CA SER A 181 -3.84 20.83 7.39
C SER A 181 -3.57 22.10 6.56
N ALA A 182 -3.94 22.13 5.28
CA ALA A 182 -3.71 23.29 4.41
C ALA A 182 -4.68 24.42 4.73
N LYS A 183 -4.20 25.67 4.68
CA LYS A 183 -5.04 26.84 4.93
C LYS A 183 -6.09 27.08 3.82
N ASP A 184 -5.84 26.58 2.62
CA ASP A 184 -6.72 26.58 1.46
C ASP A 184 -7.42 25.22 1.23
N TYR A 185 -7.54 24.40 2.29
CA TYR A 185 -8.27 23.13 2.23
C TYR A 185 -9.69 23.29 1.68
N GLY A 186 -10.04 22.45 0.71
CA GLY A 186 -11.36 22.50 0.05
C GLY A 186 -11.54 23.65 -0.95
N SER A 187 -10.48 24.41 -1.27
CA SER A 187 -10.55 25.45 -2.30
C SER A 187 -10.93 24.86 -3.66
N LEU A 188 -11.61 25.65 -4.48
CA LEU A 188 -11.99 25.25 -5.84
C LEU A 188 -10.78 24.85 -6.69
N GLU A 189 -9.66 25.52 -6.50
CA GLU A 189 -8.40 25.24 -7.19
C GLU A 189 -7.90 23.83 -6.86
N ASN A 190 -7.82 23.47 -5.57
CA ASN A 190 -7.41 22.15 -5.13
C ASN A 190 -8.35 21.04 -5.66
N LEU A 191 -9.66 21.26 -5.57
CA LEU A 191 -10.68 20.32 -6.05
C LEU A 191 -10.58 20.10 -7.56
N LEU A 192 -10.40 21.16 -8.34
CA LEU A 192 -10.27 21.08 -9.80
C LEU A 192 -8.98 20.38 -10.22
N ILE A 193 -7.84 20.67 -9.58
CA ILE A 193 -6.57 19.97 -9.84
C ILE A 193 -6.74 18.48 -9.60
N ALA A 194 -7.28 18.10 -8.44
CA ALA A 194 -7.49 16.71 -8.10
C ALA A 194 -8.46 15.97 -9.05
N LEU A 195 -9.55 16.65 -9.44
CA LEU A 195 -10.53 16.14 -10.39
C LEU A 195 -9.89 15.90 -11.77
N VAL A 196 -9.12 16.86 -12.28
CA VAL A 196 -8.44 16.74 -13.58
C VAL A 196 -7.44 15.61 -13.56
N VAL A 197 -6.64 15.46 -12.49
CA VAL A 197 -5.72 14.33 -12.32
C VAL A 197 -6.48 13.00 -12.35
N MET A 198 -7.58 12.89 -11.59
CA MET A 198 -8.42 11.70 -11.54
C MET A 198 -8.99 11.36 -12.92
N VAL A 199 -9.51 12.34 -13.67
CA VAL A 199 -10.05 12.13 -15.03
C VAL A 199 -8.96 11.67 -16.00
N ILE A 200 -7.76 12.26 -15.94
CA ILE A 200 -6.61 11.82 -16.76
C ILE A 200 -6.27 10.36 -16.46
N ILE A 201 -6.22 9.96 -15.19
CA ILE A 201 -5.97 8.56 -14.80
C ILE A 201 -7.02 7.63 -15.40
N LEU A 202 -8.32 7.98 -15.32
CA LEU A 202 -9.42 7.18 -15.86
C LEU A 202 -9.33 7.06 -17.38
N ILE A 203 -9.05 8.16 -18.09
CA ILE A 203 -8.86 8.15 -19.55
C ILE A 203 -7.67 7.24 -19.92
N CYS A 204 -6.53 7.37 -19.23
CA CYS A 204 -5.37 6.52 -19.48
C CYS A 204 -5.65 5.06 -19.17
N LYS A 205 -6.35 4.76 -18.07
CA LYS A 205 -6.64 3.39 -17.64
C LYS A 205 -7.51 2.64 -18.66
N HIS A 206 -8.50 3.32 -19.25
CA HIS A 206 -9.47 2.70 -20.17
C HIS A 206 -9.14 2.92 -21.65
N GLY A 207 -8.46 4.02 -22.00
CA GLY A 207 -8.15 4.36 -23.40
C GLY A 207 -6.76 3.89 -23.87
N ALA A 208 -5.80 3.77 -22.96
CA ALA A 208 -4.46 3.31 -23.30
C ALA A 208 -4.32 1.79 -23.18
N LYS A 209 -3.28 1.22 -23.83
CA LYS A 209 -2.98 -0.22 -23.78
C LYS A 209 -1.56 -0.45 -23.27
N GLY A 210 -1.31 -1.65 -22.74
CA GLY A 210 0.01 -2.08 -22.28
C GLY A 210 0.57 -1.21 -21.15
N MET A 211 1.82 -0.81 -21.24
CA MET A 211 2.53 -0.08 -20.18
C MET A 211 1.88 1.26 -19.83
N ALA A 212 1.29 1.97 -20.78
CA ALA A 212 0.62 3.25 -20.50
C ALA A 212 -0.64 3.08 -19.62
N SER A 213 -1.42 2.04 -19.83
CA SER A 213 -2.56 1.73 -18.97
C SER A 213 -2.13 1.34 -17.56
N SER A 214 -1.06 0.55 -17.40
CA SER A 214 -0.52 0.15 -16.10
C SER A 214 0.11 1.32 -15.34
N SER A 215 0.67 2.29 -16.06
CA SER A 215 1.31 3.50 -15.50
C SER A 215 0.35 4.68 -15.39
N CYS A 216 -0.97 4.48 -15.54
CA CYS A 216 -1.96 5.56 -15.63
C CYS A 216 -1.91 6.52 -14.41
N ILE A 217 -1.65 6.00 -13.20
CA ILE A 217 -1.52 6.81 -11.99
C ILE A 217 -0.32 7.75 -12.08
N LEU A 218 0.84 7.23 -12.50
CA LEU A 218 2.04 8.04 -12.68
C LEU A 218 1.84 9.10 -13.77
N ILE A 219 1.20 8.75 -14.90
CA ILE A 219 0.86 9.70 -15.97
C ILE A 219 -0.03 10.82 -15.45
N GLY A 220 -1.09 10.47 -14.67
CA GLY A 220 -1.97 11.46 -14.06
C GLY A 220 -1.22 12.42 -13.14
N ILE A 221 -0.31 11.92 -12.32
CA ILE A 221 0.52 12.74 -11.44
C ILE A 221 1.46 13.66 -12.22
N VAL A 222 2.14 13.14 -13.24
CA VAL A 222 3.02 13.98 -14.12
C VAL A 222 2.20 15.10 -14.77
N CYS A 223 1.02 14.80 -15.28
CA CYS A 223 0.12 15.84 -15.81
C CYS A 223 -0.30 16.83 -14.71
N GLY A 224 -0.60 16.35 -13.49
CA GLY A 224 -0.88 17.21 -12.34
C GLY A 224 0.28 18.16 -12.00
N TYR A 225 1.51 17.66 -12.02
CA TYR A 225 2.71 18.51 -11.87
C TYR A 225 2.82 19.58 -12.96
N ILE A 226 2.59 19.23 -14.22
CA ILE A 226 2.61 20.18 -15.33
C ILE A 226 1.53 21.27 -15.12
N ILE A 227 0.34 20.86 -14.71
CA ILE A 227 -0.74 21.80 -14.40
C ILE A 227 -0.30 22.74 -13.28
N CYS A 228 0.18 22.23 -12.14
CA CYS A 228 0.64 23.03 -11.01
C CYS A 228 1.85 23.92 -11.35
N ALA A 229 2.69 23.54 -12.29
CA ALA A 229 3.81 24.37 -12.77
C ALA A 229 3.35 25.53 -13.67
N ILE A 230 2.23 25.36 -14.39
CA ILE A 230 1.68 26.38 -15.30
C ILE A 230 0.73 27.32 -14.58
N LEU A 231 -0.01 26.85 -13.57
CA LEU A 231 -1.01 27.63 -12.84
C LEU A 231 -0.52 28.98 -12.29
N PRO A 232 0.73 29.13 -11.78
CA PRO A 232 1.25 30.43 -11.34
C PRO A 232 1.27 31.54 -12.39
N LEU A 233 1.18 31.18 -13.68
CA LEU A 233 1.09 32.16 -14.77
C LEU A 233 -0.30 32.81 -14.88
N PHE A 234 -1.33 32.17 -14.31
CA PHE A 234 -2.74 32.60 -14.42
C PHE A 234 -3.39 32.90 -13.09
N LEU A 235 -2.93 32.30 -12.01
CA LEU A 235 -3.53 32.40 -10.68
C LEU A 235 -2.50 32.86 -9.65
N SER A 236 -2.99 33.58 -8.61
CA SER A 236 -2.15 33.98 -7.47
C SER A 236 -1.65 32.75 -6.71
N THR A 237 -0.36 32.73 -6.40
CA THR A 237 0.32 31.68 -5.61
C THR A 237 0.11 31.85 -4.12
N THR A 238 -0.37 33.03 -3.68
CA THR A 238 -0.65 33.35 -2.27
C THR A 238 -2.15 33.54 -2.06
N GLY A 239 -2.55 33.28 -0.85
CA GLY A 239 -3.89 33.56 -0.34
C GLY A 239 -3.80 34.30 0.99
N VAL A 240 -4.90 34.83 1.45
CA VAL A 240 -5.00 35.58 2.75
C VAL A 240 -6.08 34.89 3.58
N THR A 241 -5.75 34.52 4.83
CA THR A 241 -6.74 34.00 5.79
C THR A 241 -7.73 35.06 6.22
N ALA A 242 -8.82 34.67 6.87
CA ALA A 242 -9.79 35.58 7.44
C ALA A 242 -9.18 36.61 8.44
N ASP A 243 -8.08 36.20 9.09
CA ASP A 243 -7.32 37.01 10.04
C ASP A 243 -6.26 37.90 9.37
N GLY A 244 -6.23 37.96 8.03
CA GLY A 244 -5.30 38.80 7.27
C GLY A 244 -3.88 38.24 7.13
N VAL A 245 -3.63 36.96 7.49
CA VAL A 245 -2.32 36.34 7.37
C VAL A 245 -2.14 35.78 5.96
N GLU A 246 -1.09 36.22 5.27
CA GLU A 246 -0.72 35.70 3.96
C GLU A 246 -0.15 34.29 4.07
N TYR A 247 -0.49 33.40 3.12
CA TYR A 247 0.02 32.02 3.03
C TYR A 247 0.24 31.61 1.57
N THR A 248 1.15 30.68 1.35
CA THR A 248 1.35 30.03 0.05
C THR A 248 0.29 28.93 -0.14
N LYS A 249 -0.37 28.92 -1.30
CA LYS A 249 -1.39 27.90 -1.63
C LYS A 249 -0.77 26.50 -1.72
N ALA A 250 -1.52 25.49 -1.34
CA ALA A 250 -1.06 24.10 -1.21
C ALA A 250 -0.64 23.45 -2.55
N TRP A 251 -1.12 23.94 -3.69
CA TRP A 251 -0.77 23.45 -5.02
C TRP A 251 0.53 24.05 -5.61
N VAL A 252 1.15 25.02 -4.94
CA VAL A 252 2.37 25.70 -5.41
C VAL A 252 3.59 24.79 -5.21
N LEU A 253 4.36 24.58 -6.28
CA LEU A 253 5.55 23.70 -6.28
C LEU A 253 6.79 24.44 -5.74
N ASN A 254 7.47 23.84 -4.78
CA ASN A 254 8.74 24.35 -4.25
C ASN A 254 9.93 23.73 -5.02
N TRP A 255 10.26 24.28 -6.19
CA TRP A 255 11.34 23.79 -7.03
C TRP A 255 12.75 23.91 -6.40
N ASN A 256 12.95 24.82 -5.43
CA ASN A 256 14.24 24.98 -4.75
C ASN A 256 14.67 23.68 -4.05
N LYS A 257 13.71 22.98 -3.43
CA LYS A 257 13.97 21.69 -2.79
C LYS A 257 14.52 20.62 -3.76
N VAL A 258 14.05 20.64 -5.01
CA VAL A 258 14.58 19.74 -6.06
C VAL A 258 15.93 20.20 -6.56
N ALA A 259 16.14 21.51 -6.72
CA ALA A 259 17.39 22.07 -7.19
C ALA A 259 18.55 21.75 -6.23
N GLU A 260 18.32 21.88 -4.92
CA GLU A 260 19.28 21.65 -3.85
C GLU A 260 19.60 20.17 -3.60
N ALA A 261 18.69 19.25 -3.96
CA ALA A 261 18.89 17.82 -3.76
C ALA A 261 20.06 17.30 -4.63
N PRO A 262 20.97 16.50 -4.07
CA PRO A 262 22.05 15.89 -4.83
C PRO A 262 21.53 14.85 -5.84
N TRP A 263 22.30 14.56 -6.89
CA TRP A 263 21.96 13.50 -7.84
C TRP A 263 22.08 12.11 -7.23
N PHE A 264 23.05 11.90 -6.36
CA PHE A 264 23.34 10.62 -5.72
C PHE A 264 23.61 10.81 -4.23
N ALA A 265 23.00 9.99 -3.40
CA ALA A 265 23.34 9.88 -1.99
C ALA A 265 23.08 8.46 -1.49
N VAL A 266 23.86 8.08 -0.48
CA VAL A 266 23.66 6.82 0.24
C VAL A 266 22.44 6.96 1.14
N PRO A 267 21.50 5.98 1.14
CA PRO A 267 20.37 5.98 2.03
C PRO A 267 20.74 6.11 3.49
N GLN A 268 20.01 6.94 4.23
CA GLN A 268 20.30 7.21 5.63
C GLN A 268 19.72 6.10 6.52
N LEU A 269 20.57 5.54 7.38
CA LEU A 269 20.12 4.64 8.43
C LEU A 269 19.66 5.45 9.64
N MET A 270 18.49 5.10 10.20
CA MET A 270 17.88 5.74 11.37
C MET A 270 17.76 7.28 11.23
N PRO A 271 17.17 7.81 10.15
CA PRO A 271 16.94 9.26 10.04
C PRO A 271 16.05 9.79 11.17
N VAL A 272 15.24 8.92 11.76
CA VAL A 272 14.46 9.17 12.99
C VAL A 272 14.76 8.08 14.00
N LYS A 273 15.05 8.45 15.23
CA LYS A 273 15.31 7.49 16.32
C LYS A 273 14.02 6.78 16.73
N PRO A 274 14.00 5.43 16.76
CA PRO A 274 12.86 4.69 17.25
C PRO A 274 12.58 4.98 18.74
N VAL A 275 11.31 5.17 19.07
CA VAL A 275 10.81 5.34 20.44
C VAL A 275 9.89 4.19 20.77
N PHE A 276 10.13 3.48 21.85
CA PHE A 276 9.33 2.32 22.25
C PHE A 276 8.29 2.74 23.30
N ASP A 277 7.05 2.95 22.86
CA ASP A 277 5.90 3.29 23.69
C ASP A 277 4.78 2.27 23.51
N LEU A 278 4.30 1.68 24.61
CA LEU A 278 3.24 0.65 24.55
C LEU A 278 1.94 1.17 23.93
N ARG A 279 1.64 2.47 24.05
CA ARG A 279 0.45 3.09 23.46
C ARG A 279 0.50 3.09 21.93
N ALA A 280 1.71 3.09 21.34
CA ALA A 280 1.93 2.94 19.91
C ALA A 280 2.09 1.46 19.52
N ILE A 281 2.85 0.67 20.29
CA ILE A 281 3.17 -0.73 19.99
C ILE A 281 1.91 -1.59 19.91
N LEU A 282 0.99 -1.47 20.86
CA LEU A 282 -0.18 -2.34 20.94
C LEU A 282 -1.11 -2.24 19.70
N PRO A 283 -1.61 -1.05 19.29
CA PRO A 283 -2.47 -0.95 18.13
C PRO A 283 -1.74 -1.32 16.83
N VAL A 284 -0.45 -1.01 16.73
CA VAL A 284 0.37 -1.34 15.56
C VAL A 284 0.61 -2.85 15.49
N ALA A 285 0.90 -3.54 16.61
CA ALA A 285 1.05 -5.00 16.62
C ALA A 285 -0.24 -5.72 16.20
N VAL A 286 -1.41 -5.22 16.59
CA VAL A 286 -2.68 -5.76 16.12
C VAL A 286 -2.86 -5.53 14.62
N MET A 287 -2.43 -4.37 14.09
CA MET A 287 -2.47 -4.11 12.65
C MET A 287 -1.55 -5.07 11.87
N PHE A 288 -0.43 -5.52 12.45
CA PHE A 288 0.42 -6.55 11.84
C PHE A 288 -0.25 -7.93 11.72
N ILE A 289 -1.23 -8.24 12.58
CA ILE A 289 -2.09 -9.44 12.34
C ILE A 289 -2.94 -9.22 11.09
N VAL A 290 -3.44 -8.01 10.89
CA VAL A 290 -4.28 -7.66 9.74
C VAL A 290 -3.48 -7.72 8.44
N THR A 291 -2.23 -7.21 8.42
CA THR A 291 -1.36 -7.28 7.24
C THR A 291 -0.91 -8.70 6.94
N ALA A 292 -0.67 -9.53 7.94
CA ALA A 292 -0.44 -10.96 7.72
C ALA A 292 -1.63 -11.64 7.01
N VAL A 293 -2.88 -11.25 7.35
CA VAL A 293 -4.08 -11.72 6.64
C VAL A 293 -4.13 -11.18 5.21
N GLU A 294 -3.80 -9.91 4.99
CA GLU A 294 -3.71 -9.29 3.66
C GLU A 294 -2.69 -10.05 2.79
N THR A 295 -1.50 -10.31 3.30
CA THR A 295 -0.44 -11.04 2.58
C THR A 295 -0.84 -12.47 2.22
N VAL A 296 -1.59 -13.18 3.09
CA VAL A 296 -2.19 -14.48 2.74
C VAL A 296 -3.12 -14.35 1.54
N GLY A 297 -3.97 -13.32 1.53
CA GLY A 297 -4.89 -13.04 0.42
C GLY A 297 -4.15 -12.72 -0.88
N ASP A 298 -3.14 -11.86 -0.82
CA ASP A 298 -2.35 -11.45 -1.98
C ASP A 298 -1.55 -12.60 -2.59
N ILE A 299 -0.89 -13.41 -1.76
CA ILE A 299 -0.16 -14.61 -2.22
C ILE A 299 -1.13 -15.61 -2.86
N SER A 300 -2.28 -15.87 -2.23
CA SER A 300 -3.31 -16.73 -2.82
C SER A 300 -3.81 -16.15 -4.15
N GLY A 301 -4.07 -14.85 -4.20
CA GLY A 301 -4.52 -14.16 -5.40
C GLY A 301 -3.55 -14.26 -6.58
N VAL A 302 -2.24 -14.10 -6.36
CA VAL A 302 -1.25 -14.23 -7.46
C VAL A 302 -0.99 -15.68 -7.85
N THR A 303 -1.08 -16.63 -6.93
CA THR A 303 -0.89 -18.05 -7.24
C THR A 303 -2.11 -18.63 -7.95
N GLU A 304 -3.29 -18.34 -7.52
CA GLU A 304 -4.54 -18.78 -8.18
C GLU A 304 -4.78 -17.99 -9.47
N GLY A 305 -4.77 -16.65 -9.38
CA GLY A 305 -5.06 -15.79 -10.52
C GLY A 305 -3.95 -15.70 -11.56
N GLY A 306 -2.68 -15.80 -11.17
CA GLY A 306 -1.51 -15.67 -12.04
C GLY A 306 -0.88 -16.98 -12.48
N MET A 307 -0.79 -17.96 -11.56
CA MET A 307 -0.09 -19.22 -11.77
C MET A 307 -1.01 -20.44 -11.92
N ASP A 308 -2.33 -20.23 -11.86
CA ASP A 308 -3.38 -21.25 -12.00
C ASP A 308 -3.20 -22.44 -11.02
N ARG A 309 -2.79 -22.16 -9.77
CA ARG A 309 -2.62 -23.14 -8.70
C ARG A 309 -2.80 -22.51 -7.32
N GLU A 310 -3.10 -23.35 -6.33
CA GLU A 310 -3.17 -22.90 -4.94
C GLU A 310 -1.77 -22.56 -4.37
N ALA A 311 -1.77 -21.65 -3.40
CA ALA A 311 -0.58 -21.31 -2.62
C ALA A 311 -0.21 -22.44 -1.65
N THR A 312 1.06 -22.76 -1.57
CA THR A 312 1.58 -23.73 -0.59
C THR A 312 1.79 -23.07 0.77
N ASP A 313 1.74 -23.88 1.86
CA ASP A 313 2.02 -23.37 3.21
C ASP A 313 3.41 -22.73 3.32
N LYS A 314 4.39 -23.23 2.55
CA LYS A 314 5.75 -22.67 2.52
C LYS A 314 5.79 -21.28 1.87
N GLU A 315 5.05 -21.07 0.80
CA GLU A 315 4.95 -19.77 0.13
C GLU A 315 4.27 -18.75 1.01
N LEU A 316 3.15 -19.13 1.65
CA LEU A 316 2.43 -18.26 2.58
C LEU A 316 3.29 -17.91 3.80
N SER A 317 3.89 -18.90 4.46
CA SER A 317 4.75 -18.69 5.62
C SER A 317 5.97 -17.84 5.27
N GLY A 318 6.69 -18.18 4.19
CA GLY A 318 7.85 -17.43 3.73
C GLY A 318 7.51 -15.98 3.34
N GLY A 319 6.34 -15.76 2.76
CA GLY A 319 5.83 -14.44 2.40
C GLY A 319 5.58 -13.56 3.62
N ILE A 320 4.89 -14.07 4.64
CA ILE A 320 4.62 -13.32 5.89
C ILE A 320 5.90 -13.07 6.68
N ILE A 321 6.83 -14.04 6.72
CA ILE A 321 8.15 -13.83 7.34
C ILE A 321 8.90 -12.69 6.64
N CYS A 322 8.82 -12.62 5.30
CA CYS A 322 9.41 -11.55 4.51
C CYS A 322 8.74 -10.20 4.79
N ASP A 323 7.42 -10.17 4.96
CA ASP A 323 6.64 -8.98 5.33
C ASP A 323 7.10 -8.43 6.68
N GLY A 324 7.12 -9.27 7.72
CA GLY A 324 7.50 -8.87 9.07
C GLY A 324 8.96 -8.40 9.17
N LEU A 325 9.90 -9.17 8.62
CA LEU A 325 11.31 -8.78 8.59
C LEU A 325 11.56 -7.57 7.69
N GLY A 326 10.85 -7.49 6.54
CA GLY A 326 10.88 -6.34 5.65
C GLY A 326 10.38 -5.07 6.32
N SER A 327 9.32 -5.17 7.12
CA SER A 327 8.78 -4.06 7.94
C SER A 327 9.74 -3.63 9.04
N THR A 328 10.37 -4.58 9.72
CA THR A 328 11.41 -4.30 10.71
C THR A 328 12.61 -3.60 10.05
N PHE A 329 13.07 -4.12 8.91
CA PHE A 329 14.15 -3.51 8.11
C PHE A 329 13.76 -2.10 7.64
N ALA A 330 12.53 -1.91 7.17
CA ALA A 330 12.01 -0.60 6.76
C ALA A 330 12.09 0.43 7.90
N ALA A 331 11.68 0.04 9.11
CA ALA A 331 11.69 0.93 10.28
C ALA A 331 13.10 1.41 10.65
N PHE A 332 14.14 0.59 10.46
CA PHE A 332 15.54 1.03 10.63
C PHE A 332 15.97 2.08 9.60
N PHE A 333 15.32 2.14 8.46
CA PHE A 333 15.51 3.20 7.45
C PHE A 333 14.53 4.35 7.60
N GLY A 334 13.75 4.39 8.70
CA GLY A 334 12.73 5.41 8.94
C GLY A 334 11.52 5.27 8.02
N VAL A 335 11.35 4.15 7.33
CA VAL A 335 10.25 3.87 6.42
C VAL A 335 9.13 3.14 7.16
N LEU A 336 7.91 3.41 6.78
CA LEU A 336 6.73 2.72 7.30
C LEU A 336 6.74 1.24 6.91
N PRO A 337 5.98 0.37 7.61
CA PRO A 337 5.96 -1.07 7.35
C PRO A 337 5.80 -1.42 5.88
N ASN A 338 6.47 -2.48 5.46
CA ASN A 338 6.47 -2.99 4.11
C ASN A 338 5.53 -4.19 4.01
N THR A 339 4.72 -4.28 2.95
CA THR A 339 3.79 -5.39 2.71
C THR A 339 3.67 -5.72 1.22
N SER A 340 2.98 -6.80 0.90
CA SER A 340 2.58 -7.12 -0.47
C SER A 340 1.66 -6.04 -1.06
N PHE A 341 1.80 -5.79 -2.37
CA PHE A 341 1.02 -4.76 -3.06
C PHE A 341 -0.19 -5.37 -3.77
N SER A 342 -1.39 -5.27 -3.17
CA SER A 342 -2.64 -5.84 -3.69
C SER A 342 -3.01 -5.33 -5.10
N GLN A 343 -2.61 -4.10 -5.48
CA GLN A 343 -2.81 -3.61 -6.85
C GLN A 343 -2.02 -4.42 -7.88
N ASN A 344 -0.84 -4.93 -7.52
CA ASN A 344 -0.05 -5.79 -8.38
C ASN A 344 -0.63 -7.20 -8.51
N VAL A 345 -1.37 -7.68 -7.53
CA VAL A 345 -2.13 -8.94 -7.63
C VAL A 345 -3.09 -8.88 -8.80
N GLY A 346 -3.88 -7.80 -8.90
CA GLY A 346 -4.78 -7.57 -10.03
C GLY A 346 -4.04 -7.50 -11.37
N LEU A 347 -2.86 -6.86 -11.42
CA LEU A 347 -2.05 -6.78 -12.64
C LEU A 347 -1.52 -8.15 -13.05
N VAL A 348 -1.00 -8.96 -12.12
CA VAL A 348 -0.54 -10.34 -12.36
C VAL A 348 -1.69 -11.20 -12.87
N THR A 349 -2.85 -11.14 -12.22
CA THR A 349 -4.03 -11.91 -12.60
C THR A 349 -4.51 -11.58 -14.02
N MET A 350 -4.51 -10.29 -14.40
CA MET A 350 -4.94 -9.85 -15.72
C MET A 350 -3.94 -10.17 -16.83
N THR A 351 -2.64 -10.00 -16.55
CA THR A 351 -1.58 -10.13 -17.56
C THR A 351 -0.97 -11.52 -17.61
N LYS A 352 -1.15 -12.31 -16.55
CA LYS A 352 -0.48 -13.61 -16.33
C LYS A 352 1.05 -13.51 -16.36
N ILE A 353 1.61 -12.30 -16.20
CA ILE A 353 3.05 -12.09 -16.13
C ILE A 353 3.51 -12.44 -14.72
N VAL A 354 4.14 -13.60 -14.60
CA VAL A 354 4.59 -14.15 -13.31
C VAL A 354 6.12 -14.30 -13.22
N ASN A 355 6.84 -14.06 -14.30
CA ASN A 355 8.28 -14.35 -14.36
C ASN A 355 9.08 -13.51 -13.36
N ARG A 356 9.76 -14.22 -12.43
CA ARG A 356 10.53 -13.56 -11.35
C ARG A 356 11.70 -12.72 -11.86
N THR A 357 12.28 -13.05 -13.04
CA THR A 357 13.38 -12.28 -13.61
C THR A 357 12.87 -10.91 -14.10
N ALA A 358 11.68 -10.87 -14.71
CA ALA A 358 11.06 -9.60 -15.09
C ALA A 358 10.77 -8.73 -13.86
N LEU A 359 10.13 -9.30 -12.84
CA LEU A 359 9.81 -8.57 -11.59
C LEU A 359 11.08 -8.11 -10.88
N ALA A 360 12.16 -8.90 -10.90
CA ALA A 360 13.45 -8.53 -10.33
C ALA A 360 14.08 -7.31 -11.01
N PHE A 361 13.94 -7.13 -12.33
CA PHE A 361 14.39 -5.90 -13.00
C PHE A 361 13.61 -4.68 -12.50
N GLY A 362 12.31 -4.82 -12.24
CA GLY A 362 11.52 -3.77 -11.59
C GLY A 362 12.03 -3.45 -10.18
N ALA A 363 12.31 -4.48 -9.38
CA ALA A 363 12.84 -4.31 -8.02
C ALA A 363 14.24 -3.64 -8.03
N VAL A 364 15.11 -4.03 -8.94
CA VAL A 364 16.42 -3.37 -9.13
C VAL A 364 16.24 -1.91 -9.54
N PHE A 365 15.27 -1.60 -10.39
CA PHE A 365 14.95 -0.21 -10.74
C PHE A 365 14.52 0.60 -9.51
N LEU A 366 13.71 0.05 -8.58
CA LEU A 366 13.38 0.71 -7.32
C LEU A 366 14.61 0.95 -6.45
N VAL A 367 15.51 -0.03 -6.35
CA VAL A 367 16.79 0.14 -5.62
C VAL A 367 17.60 1.30 -6.22
N LEU A 368 17.70 1.39 -7.54
CA LEU A 368 18.41 2.47 -8.21
C LEU A 368 17.72 3.83 -7.97
N CYS A 369 16.38 3.89 -8.02
CA CYS A 369 15.62 5.09 -7.66
C CYS A 369 15.89 5.52 -6.22
N GLY A 370 16.05 4.56 -5.30
CA GLY A 370 16.42 4.79 -3.90
C GLY A 370 17.82 5.38 -3.71
N LEU A 371 18.67 5.41 -4.73
CA LEU A 371 19.98 6.07 -4.71
C LEU A 371 19.95 7.49 -5.30
N LEU A 372 18.80 7.96 -5.77
CA LEU A 372 18.61 9.23 -6.48
C LEU A 372 17.76 10.22 -5.65
N PRO A 373 18.35 11.01 -4.73
CA PRO A 373 17.62 11.99 -3.92
C PRO A 373 16.83 13.01 -4.74
N LYS A 374 17.31 13.37 -5.95
CA LYS A 374 16.56 14.27 -6.85
C LYS A 374 15.17 13.74 -7.19
N LEU A 375 15.03 12.43 -7.41
CA LEU A 375 13.74 11.81 -7.67
C LEU A 375 12.85 11.84 -6.42
N ALA A 376 13.43 11.55 -5.25
CA ALA A 376 12.72 11.64 -3.98
C ALA A 376 12.29 13.09 -3.67
N ALA A 377 13.14 14.07 -3.94
CA ALA A 377 12.83 15.49 -3.79
C ALA A 377 11.68 15.91 -4.71
N LEU A 378 11.69 15.46 -5.97
CA LEU A 378 10.58 15.69 -6.90
C LEU A 378 9.25 15.16 -6.32
N VAL A 379 9.25 13.95 -5.77
CA VAL A 379 8.05 13.38 -5.14
C VAL A 379 7.66 14.14 -3.87
N SER A 380 8.63 14.63 -3.08
CA SER A 380 8.37 15.35 -1.82
C SER A 380 7.66 16.71 -2.00
N ILE A 381 7.77 17.32 -3.17
CA ILE A 381 7.08 18.59 -3.48
C ILE A 381 5.70 18.39 -4.12
N MET A 382 5.24 17.12 -4.21
CA MET A 382 3.95 16.81 -4.82
C MET A 382 2.80 17.47 -4.07
N PRO A 383 1.98 18.31 -4.72
CA PRO A 383 0.83 18.91 -4.09
C PRO A 383 -0.16 17.85 -3.62
N GLN A 384 -0.73 18.07 -2.43
CA GLN A 384 -1.69 17.13 -1.85
C GLN A 384 -2.93 16.93 -2.75
N SER A 385 -3.36 17.94 -3.49
CA SER A 385 -4.47 17.84 -4.46
C SER A 385 -4.13 16.88 -5.63
N VAL A 386 -2.89 16.92 -6.15
CA VAL A 386 -2.41 15.98 -7.17
C VAL A 386 -2.36 14.56 -6.62
N LEU A 387 -1.79 14.41 -5.41
CA LEU A 387 -1.75 13.14 -4.69
C LEU A 387 -3.16 12.60 -4.45
N GLY A 388 -4.11 13.44 -4.02
CA GLY A 388 -5.48 13.07 -3.70
C GLY A 388 -6.26 12.55 -4.91
N GLY A 389 -6.10 13.17 -6.08
CA GLY A 389 -6.69 12.68 -7.33
C GLY A 389 -6.23 11.26 -7.69
N ALA A 390 -4.96 10.95 -7.44
CA ALA A 390 -4.41 9.61 -7.61
C ALA A 390 -4.81 8.65 -6.47
N ALA A 391 -4.77 9.11 -5.21
CA ALA A 391 -5.03 8.30 -4.02
C ALA A 391 -6.46 7.75 -3.99
N VAL A 392 -7.46 8.53 -4.37
CA VAL A 392 -8.85 8.05 -4.46
C VAL A 392 -8.95 6.84 -5.40
N ILE A 393 -8.31 6.89 -6.58
CA ILE A 393 -8.30 5.75 -7.52
C ILE A 393 -7.54 4.55 -6.94
N MET A 394 -6.39 4.79 -6.29
CA MET A 394 -5.59 3.72 -5.68
C MET A 394 -6.37 3.01 -4.58
N PHE A 395 -6.94 3.76 -3.64
CA PHE A 395 -7.67 3.18 -2.50
C PHE A 395 -8.97 2.49 -2.95
N SER A 396 -9.66 3.03 -3.96
CA SER A 396 -10.79 2.34 -4.59
C SER A 396 -10.35 1.03 -5.27
N SER A 397 -9.14 0.96 -5.81
CA SER A 397 -8.62 -0.28 -6.39
C SER A 397 -8.36 -1.36 -5.31
N ILE A 398 -7.95 -0.97 -4.10
CA ILE A 398 -7.83 -1.90 -2.96
C ILE A 398 -9.21 -2.46 -2.59
N VAL A 399 -10.28 -1.63 -2.56
CA VAL A 399 -11.66 -2.10 -2.34
C VAL A 399 -12.03 -3.16 -3.38
N MET A 400 -11.71 -2.92 -4.66
CA MET A 400 -11.99 -3.88 -5.73
C MET A 400 -11.22 -5.19 -5.57
N SER A 401 -9.96 -5.14 -5.14
CA SER A 401 -9.18 -6.35 -4.83
C SER A 401 -9.84 -7.16 -3.70
N GLY A 402 -10.33 -6.49 -2.66
CA GLY A 402 -11.11 -7.13 -1.59
C GLY A 402 -12.38 -7.80 -2.11
N ILE A 403 -13.13 -7.13 -3.00
CA ILE A 403 -14.33 -7.70 -3.63
C ILE A 403 -13.96 -8.94 -4.47
N GLN A 404 -12.88 -8.88 -5.25
CA GLN A 404 -12.42 -10.02 -6.04
C GLN A 404 -12.09 -11.24 -5.16
N LEU A 405 -11.40 -11.04 -4.03
CA LEU A 405 -11.12 -12.10 -3.06
C LEU A 405 -12.42 -12.66 -2.45
N ILE A 406 -13.37 -11.82 -2.04
CA ILE A 406 -14.65 -12.26 -1.49
C ILE A 406 -15.42 -13.11 -2.49
N THR A 407 -15.40 -12.73 -3.77
CA THR A 407 -16.14 -13.39 -4.84
C THR A 407 -15.41 -14.58 -5.46
N SER A 408 -14.16 -14.84 -5.09
CA SER A 408 -13.45 -16.07 -5.48
C SER A 408 -14.08 -17.31 -4.85
N ASP A 409 -14.66 -17.16 -3.66
CA ASP A 409 -15.51 -18.17 -3.02
C ASP A 409 -17.00 -17.97 -3.37
N LYS A 410 -17.80 -19.02 -3.14
CA LYS A 410 -19.27 -18.89 -3.26
C LYS A 410 -19.83 -17.93 -2.23
N LEU A 411 -20.65 -16.98 -2.67
CA LEU A 411 -21.37 -16.05 -1.79
C LEU A 411 -22.56 -16.76 -1.12
N THR A 412 -22.27 -17.62 -0.17
CA THR A 412 -23.28 -18.26 0.66
C THR A 412 -23.90 -17.27 1.66
N SER A 413 -25.05 -17.61 2.25
CA SER A 413 -25.66 -16.78 3.30
C SER A 413 -24.70 -16.56 4.48
N ARG A 414 -23.89 -17.57 4.83
CA ARG A 414 -22.83 -17.47 5.85
C ARG A 414 -21.77 -16.43 5.46
N ASN A 415 -21.22 -16.55 4.26
CA ASN A 415 -20.17 -15.64 3.78
C ASN A 415 -20.68 -14.20 3.66
N MET A 416 -21.90 -14.00 3.17
CA MET A 416 -22.54 -12.68 3.13
C MET A 416 -22.72 -12.08 4.54
N THR A 417 -23.08 -12.89 5.52
CA THR A 417 -23.19 -12.42 6.93
C THR A 417 -21.85 -11.99 7.48
N ILE A 418 -20.76 -12.75 7.25
CA ILE A 418 -19.40 -12.40 7.67
C ILE A 418 -19.01 -11.04 7.11
N VAL A 419 -19.14 -10.87 5.80
CA VAL A 419 -18.77 -9.63 5.10
C VAL A 419 -19.58 -8.45 5.61
N SER A 420 -20.92 -8.57 5.63
CA SER A 420 -21.81 -7.46 5.95
C SER A 420 -21.66 -6.97 7.40
N VAL A 421 -21.58 -7.89 8.36
CA VAL A 421 -21.45 -7.52 9.78
C VAL A 421 -20.04 -6.98 10.07
N ALA A 422 -19.00 -7.60 9.50
CA ALA A 422 -17.62 -7.14 9.69
C ALA A 422 -17.39 -5.74 9.11
N LEU A 423 -17.88 -5.48 7.90
CA LEU A 423 -17.76 -4.15 7.29
C LEU A 423 -18.65 -3.12 8.00
N GLY A 424 -19.87 -3.49 8.37
CA GLY A 424 -20.80 -2.60 9.09
C GLY A 424 -20.22 -2.13 10.42
N LEU A 425 -19.71 -3.05 11.24
CA LEU A 425 -19.07 -2.71 12.51
C LEU A 425 -17.72 -2.01 12.30
N GLY A 426 -16.88 -2.51 11.37
CA GLY A 426 -15.58 -1.93 11.10
C GLY A 426 -15.68 -0.48 10.63
N TYR A 427 -16.40 -0.25 9.54
CA TYR A 427 -16.59 1.09 9.01
C TYR A 427 -17.37 2.00 9.98
N GLY A 428 -18.39 1.46 10.64
CA GLY A 428 -19.19 2.20 11.63
C GLY A 428 -18.36 2.68 12.81
N MET A 429 -17.53 1.81 13.41
CA MET A 429 -16.63 2.19 14.51
C MET A 429 -15.52 3.14 14.04
N GLY A 430 -14.95 2.91 12.86
CA GLY A 430 -13.93 3.80 12.28
C GLY A 430 -14.45 5.21 11.99
N SER A 431 -15.72 5.33 11.60
CA SER A 431 -16.36 6.62 11.32
C SER A 431 -16.89 7.32 12.59
N ASN A 432 -17.15 6.57 13.66
CA ASN A 432 -17.69 7.09 14.91
C ASN A 432 -16.97 6.45 16.12
N THR A 433 -15.74 6.88 16.32
CA THR A 433 -14.88 6.37 17.42
C THR A 433 -15.43 6.70 18.81
N ALA A 434 -16.30 7.72 18.93
CA ALA A 434 -16.94 8.09 20.18
C ALA A 434 -17.79 6.96 20.79
N VAL A 435 -18.24 6.00 19.99
CA VAL A 435 -18.97 4.80 20.49
C VAL A 435 -18.12 3.95 21.44
N LEU A 436 -16.80 4.03 21.35
CA LEU A 436 -15.86 3.29 22.19
C LEU A 436 -15.50 4.04 23.50
N ALA A 437 -15.95 5.29 23.69
CA ALA A 437 -15.53 6.15 24.81
C ALA A 437 -15.83 5.57 26.20
N GLY A 438 -16.85 4.72 26.33
CA GLY A 438 -17.20 4.03 27.57
C GLY A 438 -16.40 2.74 27.86
N LEU A 439 -15.52 2.31 26.95
CA LEU A 439 -14.74 1.08 27.10
C LEU A 439 -13.37 1.35 27.76
N PRO A 440 -12.70 0.32 28.31
CA PRO A 440 -11.35 0.47 28.84
C PRO A 440 -10.41 1.09 27.81
N GLN A 441 -9.47 1.93 28.26
CA GLN A 441 -8.54 2.66 27.41
C GLN A 441 -7.78 1.75 26.42
N LEU A 442 -7.40 0.55 26.83
CA LEU A 442 -6.75 -0.44 25.98
C LEU A 442 -7.62 -0.83 24.77
N VAL A 443 -8.93 -1.00 24.98
CA VAL A 443 -9.88 -1.33 23.92
C VAL A 443 -10.03 -0.14 22.96
N GLN A 444 -10.12 1.07 23.51
CA GLN A 444 -10.17 2.29 22.70
C GLN A 444 -8.92 2.45 21.83
N LEU A 445 -7.71 2.17 22.36
CA LEU A 445 -6.45 2.22 21.63
C LEU A 445 -6.41 1.20 20.48
N ILE A 446 -6.86 -0.02 20.70
CA ILE A 446 -6.82 -1.10 19.72
C ILE A 446 -7.89 -0.91 18.62
N PHE A 447 -9.11 -0.59 19.00
CA PHE A 447 -10.26 -0.58 18.09
C PHE A 447 -10.64 0.82 17.57
N GLY A 448 -10.19 1.88 18.23
CA GLY A 448 -10.50 3.27 17.85
C GLY A 448 -9.56 3.87 16.80
N GLY A 449 -8.42 3.22 16.50
CA GLY A 449 -7.43 3.75 15.58
C GLY A 449 -7.86 3.73 14.11
N SER A 450 -8.62 2.73 13.71
CA SER A 450 -9.18 2.62 12.34
C SER A 450 -10.31 1.58 12.32
N GLY A 451 -11.19 1.66 11.33
CA GLY A 451 -12.24 0.64 11.12
C GLY A 451 -11.71 -0.74 10.67
N ILE A 452 -10.44 -0.83 10.33
CA ILE A 452 -9.81 -2.05 9.78
C ILE A 452 -9.71 -3.14 10.86
N VAL A 453 -9.22 -2.77 12.06
CA VAL A 453 -9.03 -3.72 13.17
C VAL A 453 -10.36 -4.33 13.63
N PRO A 454 -11.43 -3.56 13.92
CA PRO A 454 -12.71 -4.15 14.25
C PRO A 454 -13.31 -4.98 13.11
N ALA A 455 -13.15 -4.57 11.83
CA ALA A 455 -13.60 -5.38 10.70
C ALA A 455 -12.89 -6.74 10.66
N ALA A 456 -11.56 -6.76 10.77
CA ALA A 456 -10.77 -7.99 10.78
C ALA A 456 -11.14 -8.90 11.94
N PHE A 457 -11.26 -8.35 13.16
CA PHE A 457 -11.64 -9.09 14.35
C PHE A 457 -13.01 -9.75 14.19
N VAL A 458 -14.00 -8.98 13.73
CA VAL A 458 -15.38 -9.49 13.54
C VAL A 458 -15.42 -10.54 12.43
N ALA A 459 -14.70 -10.34 11.32
CA ALA A 459 -14.65 -11.32 10.24
C ALA A 459 -14.07 -12.67 10.70
N ILE A 460 -12.95 -12.63 11.43
CA ILE A 460 -12.33 -13.84 12.00
C ILE A 460 -13.25 -14.49 13.02
N LEU A 461 -13.83 -13.72 13.93
CA LEU A 461 -14.73 -14.21 14.98
C LEU A 461 -15.95 -14.91 14.38
N LEU A 462 -16.63 -14.28 13.43
CA LEU A 462 -17.80 -14.86 12.77
C LEU A 462 -17.42 -16.08 11.92
N ASN A 463 -16.25 -16.10 11.30
CA ASN A 463 -15.77 -17.27 10.58
C ASN A 463 -15.58 -18.49 11.50
N VAL A 464 -15.25 -18.26 12.77
CA VAL A 464 -15.09 -19.34 13.77
C VAL A 464 -16.44 -19.75 14.35
N LEU A 465 -17.31 -18.79 14.66
CA LEU A 465 -18.56 -19.02 15.39
C LEU A 465 -19.70 -19.53 14.49
N LEU A 466 -19.78 -19.06 13.25
CA LEU A 466 -20.87 -19.47 12.36
C LEU A 466 -20.67 -20.91 11.87
N PRO A 467 -21.74 -21.71 11.80
CA PRO A 467 -21.68 -23.08 11.30
C PRO A 467 -21.18 -23.08 9.86
N LYS A 468 -20.34 -24.07 9.53
CA LYS A 468 -19.84 -24.24 8.16
C LYS A 468 -21.00 -24.61 7.22
N ASP A 469 -20.94 -24.08 5.99
CA ASP A 469 -21.89 -24.46 4.97
C ASP A 469 -21.81 -25.97 4.72
N LYS A 470 -22.97 -26.62 4.58
CA LYS A 470 -23.03 -28.03 4.18
C LYS A 470 -22.47 -28.16 2.76
N PRO A 471 -21.67 -29.21 2.47
CA PRO A 471 -21.30 -29.52 1.09
C PRO A 471 -22.59 -29.61 0.26
N VAL A 472 -22.65 -28.92 -0.87
CA VAL A 472 -23.75 -29.08 -1.83
C VAL A 472 -23.61 -30.54 -2.32
N GLU A 473 -24.47 -31.43 -1.84
CA GLU A 473 -24.63 -32.75 -2.45
C GLU A 473 -24.91 -32.52 -3.94
N ALA A 474 -24.07 -33.08 -4.81
CA ALA A 474 -24.31 -33.05 -6.23
C ALA A 474 -25.70 -33.67 -6.43
N VAL A 475 -26.67 -32.82 -6.76
CA VAL A 475 -27.98 -33.29 -7.21
C VAL A 475 -27.69 -34.07 -8.48
N GLN A 476 -27.56 -35.38 -8.34
CA GLN A 476 -27.64 -36.28 -9.48
C GLN A 476 -29.03 -36.04 -10.09
N THR A 477 -29.05 -35.29 -11.14
CA THR A 477 -30.19 -35.27 -12.07
C THR A 477 -30.37 -36.71 -12.53
N ALA A 478 -31.25 -37.42 -11.86
CA ALA A 478 -31.85 -38.61 -12.40
C ALA A 478 -32.72 -38.16 -13.57
N GLU A 479 -32.13 -38.15 -14.76
CA GLU A 479 -32.89 -38.23 -15.99
C GLU A 479 -33.59 -39.59 -15.99
N LYS A 480 -34.91 -39.52 -15.85
CA LYS A 480 -35.83 -40.55 -16.36
C LYS A 480 -36.56 -40.00 -17.54
#